data_2569c8f147c934ec44573cbd8df454f8
#
_entry.id   2569c8f147c934ec44573cbd8df454f8
#
_cell.length_a   1.000
_cell.length_b   1.000
_cell.length_c   1.000
_cell.angle_alpha   90.00
_cell.angle_beta   90.00
_cell.angle_gamma   90.00
#
_symmetry.space_group_name_H-M   'P 1'
#
loop_
_entity.id
_entity.type
_entity.pdbx_description
1 polymer ?
#
loop_
_entity_poly.entity_id
_entity_poly.type
_entity_poly.pdbx_seq_one_letter_code
_entity_poly.pdbx_strand_id
1 'polypeptide(L)'
;MLETEMDNHLGYDRYERSGEPNYRNGTKSKTVRSKYGEFEADVPQDRQSSFEPQVLPKRQKDISAIDDKIVAMYAKGMTARQISETIEDIYGFEVSEGIVSDITDKLLPKIEEWQNRPLSPVYPIVFIDAVHFSVRDDGVIRKLAAYVVLGINEDGMKEVLSIIVGENESSKYWFSVLNSLKNRGVQDILILRSDGLTGIKDAISTAFPKTE
;
A
#
# COMPACT_ATOMS: atom_id res chain seq x y z
N MET A 1 6.75 11.47 19.91
CA MET A 1 5.64 11.04 20.81
C MET A 1 6.12 10.39 22.11
N LEU A 2 6.95 9.33 22.11
CA LEU A 2 7.46 8.75 23.38
C LEU A 2 8.24 9.76 24.22
N GLU A 3 9.06 10.59 23.59
CA GLU A 3 9.77 11.69 24.29
C GLU A 3 8.79 12.77 24.77
N THR A 4 7.79 13.12 23.95
CA THR A 4 6.74 14.08 24.35
C THR A 4 5.88 13.56 25.51
N GLU A 5 5.58 12.24 25.54
CA GLU A 5 4.92 11.62 26.68
C GLU A 5 5.79 11.69 27.95
N MET A 6 7.11 11.50 27.79
CA MET A 6 8.07 11.64 28.88
C MET A 6 8.17 13.10 29.37
N ASP A 7 8.20 14.10 28.45
CA ASP A 7 8.18 15.52 28.78
C ASP A 7 6.93 15.88 29.59
N ASN A 8 5.77 15.42 29.13
CA ASN A 8 4.49 15.63 29.82
C ASN A 8 4.46 14.94 31.20
N HIS A 9 5.05 13.73 31.30
CA HIS A 9 5.11 12.98 32.55
C HIS A 9 6.03 13.65 33.58
N LEU A 10 7.17 14.19 33.15
CA LEU A 10 8.14 14.83 34.01
C LEU A 10 7.84 16.32 34.26
N GLY A 11 7.01 16.96 33.41
CA GLY A 11 6.65 18.37 33.51
C GLY A 11 7.74 19.34 33.03
N TYR A 12 8.76 18.85 32.29
CA TYR A 12 9.83 19.67 31.71
C TYR A 12 10.39 19.06 30.42
N ASP A 13 10.87 19.92 29.53
CA ASP A 13 11.42 19.52 28.25
C ASP A 13 12.83 18.92 28.35
N ARG A 14 13.25 18.18 27.32
CA ARG A 14 14.60 17.64 27.25
C ARG A 14 15.63 18.77 27.28
N TYR A 15 16.67 18.62 28.09
CA TYR A 15 17.72 19.60 28.35
C TYR A 15 17.33 20.80 29.25
N GLU A 16 16.11 20.88 29.74
CA GLU A 16 15.69 21.86 30.71
C GLU A 16 16.14 21.45 32.13
N ARG A 17 16.54 22.43 32.95
CA ARG A 17 16.84 22.17 34.35
C ARG A 17 15.56 22.27 35.17
N SER A 18 15.17 21.17 35.76
CA SER A 18 14.00 21.08 36.63
C SER A 18 14.42 20.90 38.09
N GLY A 19 13.65 21.47 39.01
CA GLY A 19 13.75 21.20 40.46
C GLY A 19 12.93 19.98 40.89
N GLU A 20 12.32 19.29 39.98
CA GLU A 20 11.48 18.10 40.23
C GLU A 20 12.32 16.91 40.73
N PRO A 21 11.79 16.07 41.63
CA PRO A 21 12.51 14.94 42.20
C PRO A 21 12.70 13.74 41.23
N ASN A 22 12.03 13.76 40.07
CA ASN A 22 12.13 12.73 39.09
C ASN A 22 12.88 13.21 37.83
N TYR A 23 13.77 12.39 37.31
CA TYR A 23 14.65 12.74 36.19
C TYR A 23 14.62 11.67 35.12
N ARG A 24 14.95 12.03 33.88
CA ARG A 24 15.21 11.10 32.79
C ARG A 24 16.34 10.14 33.15
N ASN A 25 16.18 8.87 32.83
CA ASN A 25 17.15 7.81 33.12
C ASN A 25 17.53 7.02 31.88
N GLY A 26 17.74 7.72 30.76
CA GLY A 26 18.08 7.10 29.48
C GLY A 26 16.91 6.39 28.80
N THR A 27 17.23 5.47 27.93
CA THR A 27 16.29 4.64 27.17
C THR A 27 16.56 3.16 27.43
N LYS A 28 15.53 2.34 27.29
CA LYS A 28 15.65 0.89 27.33
C LYS A 28 15.17 0.33 26.02
N SER A 29 16.03 -0.42 25.32
CA SER A 29 15.64 -1.14 24.13
C SER A 29 14.62 -2.22 24.45
N LYS A 30 13.57 -2.29 23.64
CA LYS A 30 12.48 -3.23 23.77
C LYS A 30 12.22 -3.86 22.42
N THR A 31 12.36 -5.18 22.31
CA THR A 31 11.96 -5.93 21.14
C THR A 31 10.44 -5.97 21.05
N VAL A 32 9.90 -5.46 19.94
CA VAL A 32 8.48 -5.51 19.60
C VAL A 32 8.28 -6.41 18.39
N ARG A 33 7.12 -7.09 18.34
CA ARG A 33 6.77 -8.04 17.29
C ARG A 33 5.64 -7.51 16.45
N SER A 34 5.82 -7.55 15.14
CA SER A 34 4.76 -7.39 14.16
C SER A 34 4.37 -8.74 13.55
N LYS A 35 3.35 -8.76 12.71
CA LYS A 35 3.04 -9.94 11.87
C LYS A 35 4.20 -10.32 10.95
N TYR A 36 5.15 -9.42 10.74
CA TYR A 36 6.15 -9.50 9.68
C TYR A 36 7.59 -9.48 10.16
N GLY A 37 7.83 -9.36 11.46
CA GLY A 37 9.17 -9.37 12.01
C GLY A 37 9.25 -8.78 13.41
N GLU A 38 10.46 -8.75 13.93
CA GLU A 38 10.78 -8.13 15.22
C GLU A 38 11.65 -6.90 14.96
N PHE A 39 11.42 -5.82 15.73
CA PHE A 39 12.29 -4.64 15.74
C PHE A 39 12.53 -4.16 17.16
N GLU A 40 13.57 -3.38 17.31
CA GLU A 40 13.91 -2.76 18.58
C GLU A 40 13.37 -1.34 18.65
N ALA A 41 12.67 -1.03 19.74
CA ALA A 41 12.18 0.29 20.06
C ALA A 41 12.86 0.81 21.33
N ASP A 42 13.41 2.02 21.28
CA ASP A 42 14.01 2.65 22.44
C ASP A 42 12.96 3.41 23.24
N VAL A 43 12.61 2.88 24.41
CA VAL A 43 11.60 3.44 25.31
C VAL A 43 12.29 4.28 26.37
N PRO A 44 11.99 5.59 26.48
CA PRO A 44 12.57 6.44 27.51
C PRO A 44 12.15 5.98 28.91
N GLN A 45 13.05 6.16 29.87
CA GLN A 45 12.83 5.79 31.25
C GLN A 45 13.05 6.99 32.19
N ASP A 46 12.28 7.01 33.27
CA ASP A 46 12.49 7.92 34.39
C ASP A 46 13.19 7.21 35.56
N ARG A 47 13.79 7.98 36.46
CA ARG A 47 14.56 7.43 37.57
C ARG A 47 13.69 6.70 38.60
N GLN A 48 12.44 7.09 38.73
CA GLN A 48 11.47 6.44 39.65
C GLN A 48 10.75 5.29 39.02
N SER A 49 10.97 4.99 37.71
CA SER A 49 10.29 3.95 36.96
C SER A 49 8.76 4.09 36.93
N SER A 50 8.26 5.30 37.13
CA SER A 50 6.84 5.65 37.18
C SER A 50 6.24 5.94 35.80
N PHE A 51 7.09 6.21 34.80
CA PHE A 51 6.65 6.48 33.44
C PHE A 51 6.03 5.23 32.79
N GLU A 52 4.81 5.38 32.30
CA GLU A 52 4.10 4.36 31.51
C GLU A 52 3.70 4.95 30.15
N PRO A 53 4.46 4.63 29.09
CA PRO A 53 4.15 5.12 27.76
C PRO A 53 2.82 4.54 27.26
N GLN A 54 1.97 5.40 26.68
CA GLN A 54 0.66 5.00 26.13
C GLN A 54 0.81 4.47 24.70
N VAL A 55 1.72 5.06 23.93
CA VAL A 55 1.99 4.66 22.54
C VAL A 55 2.58 3.26 22.44
N LEU A 56 3.43 2.88 23.40
CA LEU A 56 4.05 1.55 23.49
C LEU A 56 4.04 1.03 24.94
N PRO A 57 2.91 0.57 25.46
CA PRO A 57 2.77 0.13 26.85
C PRO A 57 3.84 -0.87 27.27
N LYS A 58 4.31 -0.81 28.52
CA LYS A 58 5.43 -1.63 29.05
C LYS A 58 5.34 -3.12 28.74
N ARG A 59 4.13 -3.67 28.68
CA ARG A 59 3.88 -5.12 28.46
C ARG A 59 3.47 -5.47 27.03
N GLN A 60 3.17 -4.51 26.19
CA GLN A 60 2.78 -4.76 24.81
C GLN A 60 4.02 -5.05 23.97
N LYS A 61 4.08 -6.27 23.42
CA LYS A 61 5.13 -6.68 22.48
C LYS A 61 4.61 -6.83 21.05
N ASP A 62 3.29 -6.92 20.88
CA ASP A 62 2.64 -7.07 19.58
C ASP A 62 2.20 -5.69 19.07
N ILE A 63 2.76 -5.30 17.93
CA ILE A 63 2.46 -4.04 17.23
C ILE A 63 1.88 -4.29 15.84
N SER A 64 1.26 -5.47 15.63
CA SER A 64 0.67 -5.85 14.34
C SER A 64 -0.31 -4.82 13.78
N ALA A 65 -0.88 -3.96 14.63
CA ALA A 65 -1.70 -2.83 14.20
C ALA A 65 -0.92 -1.75 13.43
N ILE A 66 0.41 -1.69 13.58
CA ILE A 66 1.25 -0.76 12.84
C ILE A 66 1.44 -1.23 11.41
N ASP A 67 1.48 -2.54 11.17
CA ASP A 67 1.59 -3.10 9.83
C ASP A 67 0.41 -2.66 8.96
N ASP A 68 -0.80 -2.68 9.51
CA ASP A 68 -2.00 -2.23 8.80
C ASP A 68 -1.95 -0.71 8.49
N LYS A 69 -1.29 0.08 9.35
CA LYS A 69 -1.06 1.51 9.11
C LYS A 69 0.00 1.76 8.06
N ILE A 70 1.09 0.98 8.06
CA ILE A 70 2.12 1.03 7.01
C ILE A 70 1.48 0.75 5.65
N VAL A 71 0.70 -0.32 5.55
CA VAL A 71 -0.04 -0.67 4.34
C VAL A 71 -0.99 0.46 3.91
N ALA A 72 -1.72 1.06 4.85
CA ALA A 72 -2.64 2.15 4.55
C ALA A 72 -1.92 3.42 4.07
N MET A 73 -0.75 3.74 4.61
CA MET A 73 0.09 4.86 4.17
C MET A 73 0.68 4.59 2.79
N TYR A 74 1.14 3.37 2.53
CA TYR A 74 1.64 2.95 1.22
C TYR A 74 0.54 3.02 0.16
N ALA A 75 -0.67 2.55 0.46
CA ALA A 75 -1.83 2.65 -0.42
C ALA A 75 -2.25 4.10 -0.73
N LYS A 76 -1.88 5.06 0.11
CA LYS A 76 -2.05 6.51 -0.15
C LYS A 76 -0.93 7.12 -0.99
N GLY A 77 0.04 6.33 -1.43
CA GLY A 77 1.14 6.76 -2.28
C GLY A 77 2.38 7.28 -1.54
N MET A 78 2.49 7.04 -0.23
CA MET A 78 3.71 7.38 0.52
C MET A 78 4.85 6.42 0.14
N THR A 79 6.05 6.95 0.00
CA THR A 79 7.26 6.15 -0.20
C THR A 79 7.67 5.43 1.10
N ALA A 80 8.46 4.35 1.00
CA ALA A 80 8.98 3.64 2.17
C ALA A 80 9.69 4.58 3.16
N ARG A 81 10.48 5.53 2.65
CA ARG A 81 11.14 6.54 3.46
C ARG A 81 10.16 7.45 4.21
N GLN A 82 9.14 7.98 3.53
CA GLN A 82 8.13 8.84 4.17
C GLN A 82 7.33 8.08 5.23
N ILE A 83 7.07 6.79 5.01
CA ILE A 83 6.40 5.92 5.98
C ILE A 83 7.30 5.72 7.20
N SER A 84 8.59 5.43 7.00
CA SER A 84 9.58 5.29 8.06
C SER A 84 9.64 6.55 8.93
N GLU A 85 9.85 7.72 8.31
CA GLU A 85 9.86 9.03 8.99
C GLU A 85 8.54 9.29 9.75
N THR A 86 7.38 8.98 9.14
CA THR A 86 6.07 9.18 9.78
C THR A 86 5.86 8.26 10.99
N ILE A 87 6.30 6.99 10.89
CA ILE A 87 6.21 6.05 12.01
C ILE A 87 7.11 6.50 13.15
N GLU A 88 8.34 6.96 12.86
CA GLU A 88 9.26 7.50 13.85
C GLU A 88 8.66 8.72 14.55
N ASP A 89 8.10 9.66 13.79
CA ASP A 89 7.45 10.86 14.35
C ASP A 89 6.25 10.52 15.24
N ILE A 90 5.43 9.54 14.86
CA ILE A 90 4.21 9.18 15.60
C ILE A 90 4.52 8.30 16.80
N TYR A 91 5.36 7.28 16.63
CA TYR A 91 5.57 6.23 17.63
C TYR A 91 6.91 6.35 18.37
N GLY A 92 7.83 7.19 17.89
CA GLY A 92 9.13 7.42 18.52
C GLY A 92 10.11 6.25 18.42
N PHE A 93 9.91 5.35 17.47
CA PHE A 93 10.87 4.30 17.12
C PHE A 93 11.05 4.21 15.60
N GLU A 94 12.25 3.89 15.20
CA GLU A 94 12.62 3.77 13.79
C GLU A 94 12.13 2.43 13.21
N VAL A 95 11.43 2.51 12.08
CA VAL A 95 11.14 1.36 11.21
C VAL A 95 11.95 1.56 9.94
N SER A 96 12.90 0.68 9.66
CA SER A 96 13.75 0.83 8.48
C SER A 96 12.93 0.77 7.19
N GLU A 97 13.40 1.45 6.13
CA GLU A 97 12.79 1.38 4.79
C GLU A 97 12.69 -0.06 4.27
N GLY A 98 13.65 -0.92 4.64
CA GLY A 98 13.63 -2.36 4.32
C GLY A 98 12.43 -3.08 4.94
N ILE A 99 12.14 -2.82 6.21
CA ILE A 99 10.97 -3.41 6.89
C ILE A 99 9.67 -2.93 6.24
N VAL A 100 9.60 -1.65 5.85
CA VAL A 100 8.43 -1.12 5.12
C VAL A 100 8.27 -1.86 3.79
N SER A 101 9.36 -2.07 3.05
CA SER A 101 9.34 -2.84 1.80
C SER A 101 8.89 -4.28 2.03
N ASP A 102 9.43 -4.97 3.04
CA ASP A 102 9.04 -6.34 3.38
C ASP A 102 7.54 -6.47 3.72
N ILE A 103 6.98 -5.46 4.39
CA ILE A 103 5.55 -5.42 4.71
C ILE A 103 4.72 -5.21 3.44
N THR A 104 5.15 -4.31 2.54
CA THR A 104 4.42 -4.02 1.30
C THR A 104 4.53 -5.18 0.29
N ASP A 105 5.66 -5.86 0.22
CA ASP A 105 5.86 -7.02 -0.66
C ASP A 105 4.91 -8.19 -0.32
N LYS A 106 4.53 -8.31 0.94
CA LYS A 106 3.52 -9.31 1.37
C LYS A 106 2.10 -9.03 0.91
N LEU A 107 1.87 -7.86 0.30
CA LEU A 107 0.61 -7.59 -0.40
C LEU A 107 0.57 -8.23 -1.79
N LEU A 108 1.72 -8.53 -2.41
CA LEU A 108 1.80 -9.07 -3.77
C LEU A 108 0.91 -10.32 -3.96
N PRO A 109 0.95 -11.35 -3.08
CA PRO A 109 0.08 -12.51 -3.23
C PRO A 109 -1.41 -12.16 -3.18
N LYS A 110 -1.82 -11.19 -2.36
CA LYS A 110 -3.21 -10.73 -2.28
C LYS A 110 -3.63 -9.96 -3.53
N ILE A 111 -2.71 -9.19 -4.11
CA ILE A 111 -2.93 -8.49 -5.38
C ILE A 111 -3.08 -9.51 -6.51
N GLU A 112 -2.23 -10.53 -6.54
CA GLU A 112 -2.31 -11.61 -7.52
C GLU A 112 -3.62 -12.41 -7.39
N GLU A 113 -4.04 -12.75 -6.17
CA GLU A 113 -5.33 -13.40 -5.90
C GLU A 113 -6.49 -12.53 -6.41
N TRP A 114 -6.45 -11.23 -6.10
CA TRP A 114 -7.46 -10.28 -6.56
C TRP A 114 -7.48 -10.17 -8.10
N GLN A 115 -6.31 -10.08 -8.73
CA GLN A 115 -6.19 -10.03 -10.20
C GLN A 115 -6.70 -11.28 -10.88
N ASN A 116 -6.57 -12.46 -10.26
CA ASN A 116 -6.99 -13.75 -10.80
C ASN A 116 -8.39 -14.19 -10.35
N ARG A 117 -9.09 -13.36 -9.56
CA ARG A 117 -10.42 -13.74 -9.06
C ARG A 117 -11.41 -13.99 -10.20
N PRO A 118 -12.40 -14.89 -10.02
CA PRO A 118 -13.49 -15.05 -10.97
C PRO A 118 -14.26 -13.75 -11.20
N LEU A 119 -14.73 -13.53 -12.40
CA LEU A 119 -15.51 -12.37 -12.82
C LEU A 119 -16.92 -12.80 -13.21
N SER A 120 -17.84 -11.83 -13.26
CA SER A 120 -19.20 -12.06 -13.76
C SER A 120 -19.17 -12.46 -15.23
N PRO A 121 -20.10 -13.32 -15.67
CA PRO A 121 -20.11 -13.80 -17.06
C PRO A 121 -20.45 -12.71 -18.07
N VAL A 122 -21.21 -11.67 -17.68
CA VAL A 122 -21.66 -10.60 -18.57
C VAL A 122 -21.35 -9.23 -17.94
N TYR A 123 -20.77 -8.37 -18.76
CA TYR A 123 -20.60 -6.96 -18.44
C TYR A 123 -21.29 -6.08 -19.50
N PRO A 124 -22.42 -5.42 -19.18
CA PRO A 124 -23.07 -4.48 -20.08
C PRO A 124 -22.12 -3.42 -20.62
N ILE A 125 -21.25 -2.87 -19.78
CA ILE A 125 -20.30 -1.84 -20.20
C ILE A 125 -18.95 -2.11 -19.56
N VAL A 126 -17.89 -2.04 -20.37
CA VAL A 126 -16.49 -2.05 -19.93
C VAL A 126 -15.79 -0.78 -20.39
N PHE A 127 -15.03 -0.16 -19.52
CA PHE A 127 -14.15 0.96 -19.81
C PHE A 127 -12.70 0.52 -19.70
N ILE A 128 -11.86 0.99 -20.62
CA ILE A 128 -10.39 0.86 -20.49
C ILE A 128 -9.80 2.24 -20.62
N ASP A 129 -9.07 2.64 -19.58
CA ASP A 129 -8.39 3.94 -19.50
C ASP A 129 -6.92 3.75 -19.14
N ALA A 130 -6.07 4.69 -19.54
CA ALA A 130 -4.64 4.65 -19.36
C ALA A 130 -4.15 5.83 -18.53
N VAL A 131 -3.48 5.55 -17.42
CA VAL A 131 -2.77 6.55 -16.61
C VAL A 131 -1.28 6.46 -16.89
N HIS A 132 -0.73 7.48 -17.56
CA HIS A 132 0.68 7.52 -17.90
C HIS A 132 1.51 8.07 -16.75
N PHE A 133 2.65 7.43 -16.46
CA PHE A 133 3.59 7.84 -15.43
C PHE A 133 5.02 7.52 -15.83
N SER A 134 5.98 8.08 -15.09
CA SER A 134 7.40 7.81 -15.32
C SER A 134 8.00 7.17 -14.09
N VAL A 135 8.79 6.12 -14.29
CA VAL A 135 9.60 5.49 -13.24
C VAL A 135 11.08 5.65 -13.55
N ARG A 136 11.90 5.75 -12.53
CA ARG A 136 13.36 5.69 -12.67
C ARG A 136 13.78 4.26 -12.36
N ASP A 137 14.33 3.58 -13.35
CA ASP A 137 14.83 2.21 -13.26
C ASP A 137 16.30 2.21 -13.72
N ASP A 138 17.22 1.80 -12.85
CA ASP A 138 18.67 1.81 -13.08
C ASP A 138 19.21 3.13 -13.65
N GLY A 139 18.71 4.27 -13.15
CA GLY A 139 19.12 5.59 -13.59
C GLY A 139 18.47 6.08 -14.89
N VAL A 140 17.70 5.24 -15.58
CA VAL A 140 16.97 5.55 -16.80
C VAL A 140 15.52 5.88 -16.48
N ILE A 141 14.98 6.94 -17.09
CA ILE A 141 13.56 7.28 -16.98
C ILE A 141 12.79 6.48 -18.02
N ARG A 142 11.92 5.57 -17.58
CA ARG A 142 10.98 4.83 -18.42
C ARG A 142 9.58 5.43 -18.30
N LYS A 143 8.89 5.57 -19.43
CA LYS A 143 7.48 5.96 -19.47
C LYS A 143 6.65 4.68 -19.50
N LEU A 144 5.76 4.55 -18.52
CA LEU A 144 4.84 3.43 -18.38
C LEU A 144 3.40 3.92 -18.41
N ALA A 145 2.48 3.03 -18.70
CA ALA A 145 1.06 3.27 -18.52
C ALA A 145 0.46 2.20 -17.59
N ALA A 146 -0.38 2.62 -16.67
CA ALA A 146 -1.27 1.74 -15.92
C ALA A 146 -2.62 1.74 -16.61
N TYR A 147 -2.99 0.60 -17.17
CA TYR A 147 -4.28 0.40 -17.83
C TYR A 147 -5.28 -0.14 -16.81
N VAL A 148 -6.35 0.62 -16.59
CA VAL A 148 -7.44 0.25 -15.69
C VAL A 148 -8.60 -0.26 -16.53
N VAL A 149 -8.99 -1.50 -16.30
CA VAL A 149 -10.18 -2.11 -16.90
C VAL A 149 -11.30 -2.09 -15.86
N LEU A 150 -12.34 -1.33 -16.12
CA LEU A 150 -13.49 -1.14 -15.23
C LEU A 150 -14.75 -1.67 -15.90
N GLY A 151 -15.47 -2.56 -15.22
CA GLY A 151 -16.76 -3.10 -15.68
C GLY A 151 -17.93 -2.52 -14.90
N ILE A 152 -19.08 -2.44 -15.57
CA ILE A 152 -20.38 -2.28 -14.92
C ILE A 152 -21.07 -3.64 -15.06
N ASN A 153 -21.40 -4.27 -13.93
CA ASN A 153 -22.09 -5.55 -13.91
C ASN A 153 -23.61 -5.41 -14.17
N GLU A 154 -24.33 -6.52 -14.21
CA GLU A 154 -25.78 -6.55 -14.45
C GLU A 154 -26.59 -5.82 -13.35
N ASP A 155 -26.07 -5.70 -12.15
CA ASP A 155 -26.68 -4.93 -11.05
C ASP A 155 -26.40 -3.42 -11.15
N GLY A 156 -25.68 -2.96 -12.18
CA GLY A 156 -25.28 -1.56 -12.36
C GLY A 156 -24.12 -1.12 -11.49
N MET A 157 -23.46 -2.03 -10.80
CA MET A 157 -22.33 -1.72 -9.92
C MET A 157 -21.02 -1.67 -10.71
N LYS A 158 -20.20 -0.67 -10.37
CA LYS A 158 -18.86 -0.53 -10.94
C LYS A 158 -17.86 -1.41 -10.18
N GLU A 159 -17.07 -2.16 -10.91
CA GLU A 159 -15.92 -2.88 -10.35
C GLU A 159 -14.68 -2.77 -11.24
N VAL A 160 -13.52 -2.72 -10.61
CA VAL A 160 -12.24 -2.79 -11.33
C VAL A 160 -11.95 -4.25 -11.67
N LEU A 161 -11.92 -4.58 -12.95
CA LEU A 161 -11.70 -5.95 -13.44
C LEU A 161 -10.22 -6.30 -13.46
N SER A 162 -9.37 -5.34 -13.86
CA SER A 162 -7.93 -5.51 -13.95
C SER A 162 -7.20 -4.18 -13.88
N ILE A 163 -5.97 -4.20 -13.36
CA ILE A 163 -5.00 -3.11 -13.47
C ILE A 163 -3.71 -3.73 -13.99
N ILE A 164 -3.22 -3.24 -15.14
CA ILE A 164 -2.06 -3.83 -15.82
C ILE A 164 -1.09 -2.69 -16.14
N VAL A 165 0.18 -2.90 -15.88
CA VAL A 165 1.24 -1.94 -16.20
C VAL A 165 1.98 -2.43 -17.45
N GLY A 166 2.16 -1.54 -18.42
CA GLY A 166 2.85 -1.84 -19.67
C GLY A 166 3.56 -0.64 -20.27
N GLU A 167 4.50 -0.91 -21.16
CA GLU A 167 5.27 0.11 -21.89
C GLU A 167 4.68 0.43 -23.27
N ASN A 168 4.03 -0.55 -23.90
CA ASN A 168 3.59 -0.46 -25.30
C ASN A 168 2.18 -0.98 -25.51
N GLU A 169 1.41 -0.25 -26.28
CA GLU A 169 0.11 -0.64 -26.77
C GLU A 169 0.24 -1.36 -28.11
N SER A 170 -0.39 -2.55 -28.22
CA SER A 170 -0.48 -3.29 -29.46
C SER A 170 -1.74 -4.17 -29.46
N SER A 171 -2.22 -4.58 -30.64
CA SER A 171 -3.34 -5.51 -30.75
C SER A 171 -3.08 -6.81 -29.98
N LYS A 172 -1.85 -7.34 -30.03
CA LYS A 172 -1.44 -8.53 -29.30
C LYS A 172 -1.51 -8.34 -27.77
N TYR A 173 -1.09 -7.17 -27.28
CA TYR A 173 -1.17 -6.82 -25.86
C TYR A 173 -2.63 -6.79 -25.39
N TRP A 174 -3.49 -6.06 -26.10
CA TRP A 174 -4.92 -5.98 -25.78
C TRP A 174 -5.63 -7.31 -25.88
N PHE A 175 -5.25 -8.12 -26.87
CA PHE A 175 -5.80 -9.48 -26.99
C PHE A 175 -5.47 -10.33 -25.75
N SER A 176 -4.25 -10.22 -25.23
CA SER A 176 -3.85 -10.90 -23.99
C SER A 176 -4.65 -10.41 -22.79
N VAL A 177 -4.90 -9.11 -22.68
CA VAL A 177 -5.72 -8.51 -21.61
C VAL A 177 -7.16 -9.02 -21.69
N LEU A 178 -7.79 -8.95 -22.85
CA LEU A 178 -9.17 -9.41 -23.05
C LEU A 178 -9.31 -10.93 -22.84
N ASN A 179 -8.33 -11.72 -23.26
CA ASN A 179 -8.31 -13.15 -22.97
C ASN A 179 -8.17 -13.46 -21.48
N SER A 180 -7.42 -12.65 -20.74
CA SER A 180 -7.36 -12.78 -19.28
C SER A 180 -8.74 -12.63 -18.65
N LEU A 181 -9.56 -11.67 -19.10
CA LEU A 181 -10.95 -11.53 -18.64
C LEU A 181 -11.78 -12.79 -18.98
N LYS A 182 -11.64 -13.34 -20.19
CA LYS A 182 -12.31 -14.60 -20.57
C LYS A 182 -11.92 -15.77 -19.68
N ASN A 183 -10.63 -15.93 -19.42
CA ASN A 183 -10.12 -17.00 -18.57
C ASN A 183 -10.64 -16.91 -17.13
N ARG A 184 -11.02 -15.70 -16.70
CA ARG A 184 -11.61 -15.42 -15.39
C ARG A 184 -13.15 -15.52 -15.38
N GLY A 185 -13.78 -15.90 -16.51
CA GLY A 185 -15.20 -16.20 -16.59
C GLY A 185 -16.05 -15.25 -17.43
N VAL A 186 -15.49 -14.15 -17.94
CA VAL A 186 -16.26 -13.21 -18.79
C VAL A 186 -16.59 -13.88 -20.12
N GLN A 187 -17.88 -14.00 -20.41
CA GLN A 187 -18.41 -14.60 -21.64
C GLN A 187 -18.80 -13.55 -22.66
N ASP A 188 -19.35 -12.43 -22.18
CA ASP A 188 -19.85 -11.37 -23.08
C ASP A 188 -19.61 -9.97 -22.49
N ILE A 189 -19.31 -9.01 -23.39
CA ILE A 189 -19.21 -7.59 -23.14
C ILE A 189 -20.06 -6.90 -24.18
N LEU A 190 -21.11 -6.15 -23.79
CA LEU A 190 -22.01 -5.55 -24.79
C LEU A 190 -21.38 -4.29 -25.40
N ILE A 191 -20.84 -3.39 -24.57
CA ILE A 191 -20.21 -2.14 -25.01
C ILE A 191 -18.82 -2.06 -24.37
N LEU A 192 -17.78 -1.79 -25.17
CA LEU A 192 -16.45 -1.50 -24.68
C LEU A 192 -16.03 -0.09 -25.12
N ARG A 193 -15.74 0.77 -24.14
CA ARG A 193 -15.28 2.12 -24.37
C ARG A 193 -13.82 2.29 -23.99
N SER A 194 -13.03 2.80 -24.91
CA SER A 194 -11.62 3.16 -24.67
C SER A 194 -11.28 4.49 -25.34
N ASP A 195 -10.30 5.20 -24.79
CA ASP A 195 -9.82 6.47 -25.36
C ASP A 195 -8.59 6.20 -26.25
N GLY A 196 -8.84 5.99 -27.56
CA GLY A 196 -7.83 6.01 -28.61
C GLY A 196 -6.68 5.01 -28.49
N LEU A 197 -6.84 3.93 -27.73
CA LEU A 197 -5.79 2.91 -27.50
C LEU A 197 -5.42 2.17 -28.80
N THR A 198 -4.12 2.16 -29.11
CA THR A 198 -3.62 1.58 -30.38
C THR A 198 -3.87 0.07 -30.44
N GLY A 199 -4.56 -0.41 -31.48
CA GLY A 199 -4.81 -1.83 -31.73
C GLY A 199 -5.90 -2.46 -30.88
N ILE A 200 -6.62 -1.71 -30.05
CA ILE A 200 -7.69 -2.23 -29.18
C ILE A 200 -8.87 -2.77 -30.00
N LYS A 201 -9.24 -2.11 -31.10
CA LYS A 201 -10.37 -2.53 -31.95
C LYS A 201 -10.17 -3.93 -32.53
N ASP A 202 -8.98 -4.24 -33.03
CA ASP A 202 -8.66 -5.54 -33.58
C ASP A 202 -8.71 -6.64 -32.50
N ALA A 203 -8.24 -6.30 -31.31
CA ALA A 203 -8.27 -7.21 -30.17
C ALA A 203 -9.71 -7.51 -29.71
N ILE A 204 -10.58 -6.47 -29.65
CA ILE A 204 -12.00 -6.64 -29.30
C ILE A 204 -12.71 -7.53 -30.32
N SER A 205 -12.57 -7.25 -31.62
CA SER A 205 -13.22 -8.03 -32.68
C SER A 205 -12.82 -9.52 -32.65
N THR A 206 -11.61 -9.82 -32.18
CA THR A 206 -11.11 -11.18 -32.03
C THR A 206 -11.58 -11.84 -30.72
N ALA A 207 -11.49 -11.14 -29.60
CA ALA A 207 -11.82 -11.70 -28.29
C ALA A 207 -13.32 -11.71 -27.99
N PHE A 208 -14.03 -10.64 -28.34
CA PHE A 208 -15.45 -10.44 -28.10
C PHE A 208 -16.13 -9.89 -29.37
N PRO A 209 -16.39 -10.75 -30.38
CA PRO A 209 -16.84 -10.32 -31.73
C PRO A 209 -18.23 -9.69 -31.77
N LYS A 210 -19.00 -9.75 -30.67
CA LYS A 210 -20.34 -9.16 -30.57
C LYS A 210 -20.36 -7.84 -29.85
N THR A 211 -19.19 -7.36 -29.34
CA THR A 211 -19.06 -6.11 -28.58
C THR A 211 -19.09 -4.91 -29.52
N GLU A 212 -19.86 -3.89 -29.16
CA GLU A 212 -19.90 -2.56 -29.79
C GLU A 212 -18.95 -1.56 -29.14
#